data_c7de8cbb0113b2fccc3297152f7b3446
#
_entry.id   c7de8cbb0113b2fccc3297152f7b3446
#
_cell.length_a   1.000
_cell.length_b   1.000
_cell.length_c   1.000
_cell.angle_alpha   90.00
_cell.angle_beta   90.00
_cell.angle_gamma   90.00
#
_symmetry.space_group_name_H-M   'P 1'
#
loop_
_entity.id
_entity.type
_entity.pdbx_description
1 polymer ?
#
loop_
_entity_poly.entity_id
_entity_poly.type
_entity_poly.pdbx_seq_one_letter_code
_entity_poly.pdbx_strand_id
1 'polypeptide(L)'
;IMLRTSDSDAPLPQMEMLAMMGMGGMKQVEDEVAILTSRDILTQVVRDLDLQNEYRKKRKLRWEGQYPSHDLTMVYPETFLDTIKRTMRLQLKVRKNDYLVKVQYGQRWNVSRHKVKDITVPFETCAGKIAINFNKPLEKGDKYRVVTMPMLPAVDKYTQTIAASPLKKESNVIVISTSTDMPQRAIDFINKEIDFYNLDAVVDKNIMASNTAAFIEERLRLIEEELAAAESNLEQYKERNGIVDLITEAEIYLHEGSEYKKQAVEIETQLNLVKYIGEYVSDETNKNSLIPANLGIEDPALIALVTEYNQLLLNRMRVQRTATTNNPVLSQMDLQLAVLRENIISSIN
;
A
#
# COMPACT_ATOMS: atom_id res chain seq x y z
N ILE A 1 11.77 6.20 -13.28
CA ILE A 1 10.31 6.20 -13.32
C ILE A 1 9.87 7.64 -13.46
N MET A 2 8.97 7.88 -14.36
CA MET A 2 8.29 9.17 -14.49
C MET A 2 6.96 9.04 -13.76
N LEU A 3 6.80 9.71 -12.63
CA LEU A 3 5.48 9.82 -11.99
C LEU A 3 4.65 10.72 -12.91
N ARG A 4 3.69 10.14 -13.61
CA ARG A 4 2.60 10.92 -14.19
C ARG A 4 1.65 11.25 -13.05
N THR A 5 1.64 12.50 -12.63
CA THR A 5 0.44 13.05 -12.00
C THR A 5 -0.68 12.80 -13.02
N SER A 6 -1.69 12.04 -12.62
CA SER A 6 -2.81 11.71 -13.51
C SER A 6 -3.55 12.99 -13.83
N ASP A 7 -3.31 13.54 -15.03
CA ASP A 7 -4.09 14.66 -15.61
C ASP A 7 -5.55 14.28 -15.93
N SER A 8 -6.03 13.15 -15.43
CA SER A 8 -7.39 12.66 -15.74
C SER A 8 -8.47 13.08 -14.76
N ASP A 9 -8.10 13.61 -13.61
CA ASP A 9 -9.05 14.31 -12.76
C ASP A 9 -8.77 15.80 -12.96
N ALA A 10 -9.69 16.53 -13.59
CA ALA A 10 -9.58 17.98 -13.72
C ALA A 10 -9.21 18.52 -12.33
N PRO A 11 -8.06 19.19 -12.18
CA PRO A 11 -7.67 19.67 -10.87
C PRO A 11 -8.77 20.63 -10.43
N LEU A 12 -9.36 20.36 -9.28
CA LEU A 12 -10.18 21.35 -8.63
C LEU A 12 -9.34 22.63 -8.57
N PRO A 13 -9.87 23.82 -8.87
CA PRO A 13 -9.10 25.08 -8.96
C PRO A 13 -8.16 25.32 -7.77
N GLN A 14 -8.42 24.66 -6.66
CA GLN A 14 -7.70 24.76 -5.40
C GLN A 14 -6.42 23.90 -5.36
N MET A 15 -6.37 22.77 -6.07
CA MET A 15 -5.14 21.98 -6.23
C MET A 15 -4.11 22.72 -7.12
N GLU A 16 -4.56 23.46 -8.13
CA GLU A 16 -3.69 24.34 -8.90
C GLU A 16 -3.11 25.48 -8.03
N MET A 17 -3.90 26.01 -7.10
CA MET A 17 -3.46 27.08 -6.20
C MET A 17 -2.40 26.58 -5.20
N LEU A 18 -2.54 25.36 -4.66
CA LEU A 18 -1.54 24.72 -3.80
C LEU A 18 -0.27 24.34 -4.58
N ALA A 19 -0.42 23.89 -5.83
CA ALA A 19 0.71 23.60 -6.71
C ALA A 19 1.46 24.89 -7.11
N MET A 20 0.74 26.01 -7.34
CA MET A 20 1.33 27.32 -7.59
C MET A 20 2.10 27.90 -6.38
N MET A 21 1.72 27.56 -5.15
CA MET A 21 2.45 27.96 -3.93
C MET A 21 3.74 27.15 -3.70
N GLY A 22 4.08 26.18 -4.55
CA GLY A 22 5.35 25.44 -4.50
C GLY A 22 5.53 24.51 -3.30
N MET A 23 4.53 24.38 -2.42
CA MET A 23 4.63 23.58 -1.20
C MET A 23 4.17 22.13 -1.35
N GLY A 24 3.38 21.81 -2.39
CA GLY A 24 2.80 20.46 -2.56
C GLY A 24 3.71 19.47 -3.26
N GLY A 25 4.50 19.90 -4.24
CA GLY A 25 5.22 18.98 -5.12
C GLY A 25 6.44 18.28 -4.51
N MET A 26 7.18 18.92 -3.62
CA MET A 26 8.39 18.36 -3.04
C MET A 26 8.11 17.29 -2.00
N LYS A 27 7.15 17.53 -1.10
CA LYS A 27 6.76 16.58 -0.06
C LYS A 27 6.17 15.31 -0.66
N GLN A 28 5.42 15.46 -1.75
CA GLN A 28 4.80 14.34 -2.46
C GLN A 28 5.83 13.40 -3.12
N VAL A 29 6.92 13.92 -3.70
CA VAL A 29 7.96 13.09 -4.33
C VAL A 29 8.82 12.36 -3.29
N GLU A 30 9.11 12.99 -2.16
CA GLU A 30 9.83 12.34 -1.04
C GLU A 30 8.99 11.21 -0.42
N ASP A 31 7.68 11.42 -0.27
CA ASP A 31 6.75 10.39 0.19
C ASP A 31 6.68 9.21 -0.80
N GLU A 32 6.63 9.47 -2.10
CA GLU A 32 6.63 8.41 -3.12
C GLU A 32 7.95 7.62 -3.14
N VAL A 33 9.09 8.27 -2.92
CA VAL A 33 10.38 7.59 -2.74
C VAL A 33 10.35 6.68 -1.49
N ALA A 34 9.77 7.16 -0.40
CA ALA A 34 9.65 6.38 0.82
C ALA A 34 8.72 5.16 0.64
N ILE A 35 7.65 5.30 -0.14
CA ILE A 35 6.74 4.21 -0.50
C ILE A 35 7.45 3.17 -1.36
N LEU A 36 8.11 3.60 -2.44
CA LEU A 36 8.87 2.72 -3.33
C LEU A 36 9.89 1.87 -2.56
N THR A 37 10.63 2.49 -1.66
CA THR A 37 11.65 1.79 -0.85
C THR A 37 11.08 1.17 0.43
N SER A 38 9.76 1.14 0.58
CA SER A 38 9.12 0.57 1.76
C SER A 38 9.39 -0.92 1.90
N ARG A 39 9.46 -1.39 3.14
CA ARG A 39 9.64 -2.82 3.42
C ARG A 39 8.49 -3.68 2.90
N ASP A 40 7.31 -3.12 2.77
CA ASP A 40 6.14 -3.86 2.30
C ASP A 40 6.28 -4.21 0.81
N ILE A 41 6.55 -3.22 -0.04
CA ILE A 41 6.81 -3.44 -1.46
C ILE A 41 8.01 -4.38 -1.65
N LEU A 42 9.12 -4.12 -0.96
CA LEU A 42 10.32 -4.94 -1.09
C LEU A 42 10.10 -6.38 -0.60
N THR A 43 9.24 -6.60 0.40
CA THR A 43 8.87 -7.96 0.86
C THR A 43 8.11 -8.71 -0.23
N GLN A 44 7.17 -8.04 -0.90
CA GLN A 44 6.42 -8.63 -2.02
C GLN A 44 7.34 -8.98 -3.18
N VAL A 45 8.27 -8.08 -3.55
CA VAL A 45 9.27 -8.33 -4.60
C VAL A 45 10.17 -9.51 -4.26
N VAL A 46 10.71 -9.56 -3.03
CA VAL A 46 11.59 -10.64 -2.57
C VAL A 46 10.86 -11.99 -2.59
N ARG A 47 9.57 -11.99 -2.26
CA ARG A 47 8.73 -13.21 -2.27
C ARG A 47 8.43 -13.66 -3.70
N ASP A 48 7.99 -12.75 -4.58
CA ASP A 48 7.57 -13.05 -5.95
C ASP A 48 8.75 -13.56 -6.81
N LEU A 49 9.93 -13.00 -6.62
CA LEU A 49 11.15 -13.39 -7.33
C LEU A 49 11.97 -14.49 -6.61
N ASP A 50 11.46 -15.08 -5.54
CA ASP A 50 12.13 -16.10 -4.70
C ASP A 50 13.56 -15.68 -4.28
N LEU A 51 13.75 -14.41 -3.95
CA LEU A 51 15.06 -13.86 -3.63
C LEU A 51 15.58 -14.23 -2.23
N GLN A 52 14.78 -14.95 -1.44
CA GLN A 52 15.24 -15.60 -0.20
C GLN A 52 16.28 -16.67 -0.50
N ASN A 53 16.26 -17.27 -1.73
CA ASN A 53 17.15 -18.30 -2.18
C ASN A 53 18.21 -17.75 -3.15
N GLU A 54 19.47 -17.90 -2.82
CA GLU A 54 20.58 -17.59 -3.72
C GLU A 54 21.25 -18.87 -4.21
N TYR A 55 21.17 -19.11 -5.50
CA TYR A 55 21.79 -20.27 -6.15
C TYR A 55 23.12 -19.89 -6.78
N ARG A 56 24.18 -20.67 -6.51
CA ARG A 56 25.51 -20.47 -7.07
C ARG A 56 26.12 -21.81 -7.51
N LYS A 57 26.70 -21.83 -8.71
CA LYS A 57 27.46 -22.96 -9.23
C LYS A 57 28.97 -22.65 -9.20
N LYS A 58 29.78 -23.64 -8.82
CA LYS A 58 31.22 -23.48 -8.84
C LYS A 58 31.77 -23.74 -10.24
N ARG A 59 32.30 -22.70 -10.90
CA ARG A 59 33.03 -22.82 -12.14
C ARG A 59 34.51 -22.55 -11.89
N LYS A 60 35.38 -23.53 -12.20
CA LYS A 60 36.83 -23.46 -11.91
C LYS A 60 37.11 -23.01 -10.47
N LEU A 61 37.53 -21.74 -10.29
CA LEU A 61 37.89 -21.17 -8.98
C LEU A 61 36.84 -20.21 -8.39
N ARG A 62 35.82 -19.82 -9.17
CA ARG A 62 34.81 -18.83 -8.76
C ARG A 62 33.43 -19.49 -8.53
N TRP A 63 32.65 -18.85 -7.69
CA TRP A 63 31.23 -19.14 -7.52
C TRP A 63 30.43 -18.18 -8.37
N GLU A 64 29.76 -18.68 -9.41
CA GLU A 64 28.87 -17.90 -10.26
C GLU A 64 27.45 -17.99 -9.76
N GLY A 65 26.74 -16.84 -9.65
CA GLY A 65 25.33 -16.79 -9.37
C GLY A 65 24.53 -17.35 -10.54
N GLN A 66 23.45 -18.05 -10.25
CA GLN A 66 22.51 -18.56 -11.23
C GLN A 66 21.18 -17.78 -11.09
N TYR A 67 20.85 -16.99 -12.09
CA TYR A 67 19.62 -16.25 -12.19
C TYR A 67 19.40 -15.83 -13.68
N PRO A 68 18.17 -15.84 -14.20
CA PRO A 68 16.92 -16.32 -13.62
C PRO A 68 16.79 -17.85 -13.62
N SER A 69 17.56 -18.53 -14.46
CA SER A 69 17.57 -19.99 -14.53
C SER A 69 18.66 -20.60 -13.66
N HIS A 70 18.28 -21.49 -12.78
CA HIS A 70 19.18 -22.27 -11.95
C HIS A 70 19.08 -23.76 -12.30
N ASP A 71 20.19 -24.47 -12.14
CA ASP A 71 20.31 -25.91 -12.50
C ASP A 71 19.52 -26.79 -11.52
N LEU A 72 19.24 -26.28 -10.32
CA LEU A 72 18.50 -26.97 -9.26
C LEU A 72 17.59 -26.00 -8.50
N THR A 73 16.50 -26.51 -7.96
CA THR A 73 15.56 -25.75 -7.13
C THR A 73 15.38 -26.45 -5.78
N MET A 74 15.42 -25.69 -4.70
CA MET A 74 15.13 -26.20 -3.37
C MET A 74 13.62 -26.38 -3.20
N VAL A 75 13.22 -27.49 -2.62
CA VAL A 75 11.83 -27.77 -2.25
C VAL A 75 11.74 -27.84 -0.74
N TYR A 76 10.88 -27.02 -0.19
CA TYR A 76 10.61 -26.91 1.23
C TYR A 76 9.16 -27.27 1.55
N PRO A 77 8.82 -27.63 2.80
CA PRO A 77 7.45 -27.62 3.28
C PRO A 77 6.84 -26.20 3.10
N GLU A 78 5.54 -26.12 2.87
CA GLU A 78 4.83 -24.87 2.53
C GLU A 78 5.11 -23.70 3.47
N THR A 79 5.21 -23.95 4.77
CA THR A 79 5.43 -22.91 5.78
C THR A 79 6.92 -22.65 6.09
N PHE A 80 7.84 -23.36 5.46
CA PHE A 80 9.26 -23.31 5.83
C PHE A 80 9.88 -21.93 5.63
N LEU A 81 9.67 -21.33 4.46
CA LEU A 81 10.24 -20.03 4.11
C LEU A 81 9.70 -18.89 4.97
N ASP A 82 8.48 -19.01 5.47
CA ASP A 82 7.87 -18.03 6.37
C ASP A 82 8.31 -18.20 7.83
N THR A 83 8.65 -19.43 8.22
CA THR A 83 9.00 -19.78 9.60
C THR A 83 10.49 -19.83 9.89
N ILE A 84 11.33 -19.84 8.86
CA ILE A 84 12.78 -19.90 9.02
C ILE A 84 13.32 -18.67 9.76
N LYS A 85 14.01 -18.92 10.89
CA LYS A 85 14.54 -17.84 11.75
C LYS A 85 16.03 -17.55 11.52
N ARG A 86 16.75 -18.43 10.84
CA ARG A 86 18.19 -18.33 10.63
C ARG A 86 18.56 -18.72 9.22
N THR A 87 19.62 -18.11 8.70
CA THR A 87 20.15 -18.44 7.37
C THR A 87 20.58 -19.90 7.29
N MET A 88 20.09 -20.60 6.28
CA MET A 88 20.52 -21.93 5.89
C MET A 88 21.52 -21.83 4.75
N ARG A 89 22.60 -22.59 4.82
CA ARG A 89 23.60 -22.71 3.75
C ARG A 89 23.73 -24.17 3.37
N LEU A 90 23.37 -24.48 2.15
CA LEU A 90 23.49 -25.81 1.56
C LEU A 90 24.66 -25.85 0.59
N GLN A 91 25.47 -26.90 0.67
CA GLN A 91 26.50 -27.22 -0.33
C GLN A 91 26.23 -28.60 -0.87
N LEU A 92 26.06 -28.69 -2.18
CA LEU A 92 25.86 -29.95 -2.90
C LEU A 92 27.09 -30.26 -3.71
N LYS A 93 27.56 -31.51 -3.65
CA LYS A 93 28.60 -32.07 -4.52
C LYS A 93 28.07 -33.30 -5.23
N VAL A 94 28.05 -33.25 -6.54
CA VAL A 94 27.61 -34.36 -7.40
C VAL A 94 28.72 -35.39 -7.52
N ARG A 95 28.42 -36.68 -7.23
CA ARG A 95 29.31 -37.82 -7.36
C ARG A 95 28.79 -38.78 -8.42
N LYS A 96 29.49 -39.92 -8.64
CA LYS A 96 29.10 -40.90 -9.66
C LYS A 96 27.78 -41.60 -9.35
N ASN A 97 27.53 -41.95 -8.09
CA ASN A 97 26.37 -42.77 -7.67
C ASN A 97 25.60 -42.15 -6.50
N ASP A 98 26.06 -41.01 -5.99
CA ASP A 98 25.45 -40.34 -4.83
C ASP A 98 25.68 -38.82 -4.87
N TYR A 99 24.96 -38.14 -4.01
CA TYR A 99 25.08 -36.71 -3.75
C TYR A 99 25.59 -36.50 -2.32
N LEU A 100 26.62 -35.68 -2.18
CA LEU A 100 27.06 -35.23 -0.87
C LEU A 100 26.45 -33.88 -0.56
N VAL A 101 25.53 -33.86 0.38
CA VAL A 101 24.85 -32.64 0.83
C VAL A 101 25.37 -32.26 2.20
N LYS A 102 25.79 -31.03 2.35
CA LYS A 102 26.18 -30.41 3.62
C LYS A 102 25.24 -29.26 3.87
N VAL A 103 24.48 -29.30 4.96
CA VAL A 103 23.57 -28.25 5.37
C VAL A 103 24.08 -27.64 6.67
N GLN A 104 24.14 -26.33 6.72
CA GLN A 104 24.46 -25.55 7.92
C GLN A 104 23.27 -24.63 8.20
N TYR A 105 22.76 -24.65 9.44
CA TYR A 105 21.65 -23.81 9.87
C TYR A 105 22.07 -22.85 10.98
N GLY A 106 22.17 -21.59 10.64
CA GLY A 106 22.58 -20.53 11.57
C GLY A 106 24.02 -20.64 12.00
N GLN A 107 24.28 -21.17 13.19
CA GLN A 107 25.60 -21.22 13.83
C GLN A 107 26.53 -22.23 13.15
N ARG A 108 27.87 -22.00 13.24
CA ARG A 108 28.89 -22.80 12.54
C ARG A 108 28.89 -24.27 12.91
N TRP A 109 28.48 -24.63 14.13
CA TRP A 109 28.46 -26.01 14.61
C TRP A 109 27.17 -26.78 14.30
N ASN A 110 26.08 -26.09 13.94
CA ASN A 110 24.85 -26.76 13.54
C ASN A 110 24.93 -27.18 12.05
N VAL A 111 25.59 -28.29 11.80
CA VAL A 111 25.88 -28.81 10.48
C VAL A 111 25.49 -30.28 10.38
N SER A 112 24.67 -30.61 9.39
CA SER A 112 24.38 -31.98 8.97
C SER A 112 25.07 -32.32 7.66
N ARG A 113 25.49 -33.58 7.51
CA ARG A 113 26.10 -34.10 6.29
C ARG A 113 25.41 -35.38 5.88
N HIS A 114 24.90 -35.39 4.67
CA HIS A 114 24.11 -36.49 4.14
C HIS A 114 24.73 -37.04 2.85
N LYS A 115 24.76 -38.35 2.76
CA LYS A 115 25.00 -39.08 1.54
C LYS A 115 23.66 -39.57 1.02
N VAL A 116 23.15 -38.97 -0.04
CA VAL A 116 21.80 -39.24 -0.55
C VAL A 116 21.93 -39.80 -1.96
N LYS A 117 21.23 -40.92 -2.23
CA LYS A 117 21.17 -41.50 -3.57
C LYS A 117 20.19 -40.76 -4.50
N ASP A 118 19.08 -40.33 -3.92
CA ASP A 118 18.06 -39.54 -4.61
C ASP A 118 17.72 -38.33 -3.74
N ILE A 119 18.09 -37.13 -4.19
CA ILE A 119 17.86 -35.88 -3.47
C ILE A 119 16.52 -35.22 -3.83
N THR A 120 15.75 -35.80 -4.76
CA THR A 120 14.40 -35.36 -5.06
C THR A 120 13.40 -35.83 -4.02
N VAL A 121 13.74 -36.90 -3.29
CA VAL A 121 12.97 -37.38 -2.12
C VAL A 121 13.33 -36.55 -0.89
N PRO A 122 12.34 -36.04 -0.14
CA PRO A 122 12.61 -35.26 1.09
C PRO A 122 13.46 -36.02 2.10
N PHE A 123 14.52 -35.41 2.60
CA PHE A 123 15.41 -35.97 3.63
C PHE A 123 15.57 -34.99 4.81
N GLU A 124 15.77 -35.55 5.99
CA GLU A 124 15.92 -34.80 7.23
C GLU A 124 17.28 -34.10 7.31
N THR A 125 17.30 -32.84 7.71
CA THR A 125 18.53 -32.06 7.94
C THR A 125 18.46 -31.30 9.26
N CYS A 126 19.57 -30.64 9.63
CA CYS A 126 19.57 -29.75 10.81
C CYS A 126 18.66 -28.53 10.66
N ALA A 127 18.16 -28.24 9.47
CA ALA A 127 17.19 -27.17 9.21
C ALA A 127 15.73 -27.70 9.07
N GLY A 128 15.54 -29.01 9.06
CA GLY A 128 14.26 -29.65 8.79
C GLY A 128 14.28 -30.49 7.51
N LYS A 129 13.09 -30.92 7.05
CA LYS A 129 12.93 -31.71 5.82
C LYS A 129 13.11 -30.81 4.61
N ILE A 130 13.96 -31.21 3.68
CA ILE A 130 14.20 -30.53 2.39
C ILE A 130 14.31 -31.55 1.29
N ALA A 131 13.99 -31.13 0.05
CA ALA A 131 14.31 -31.87 -1.18
C ALA A 131 14.91 -30.93 -2.20
N ILE A 132 15.52 -31.48 -3.25
CA ILE A 132 16.17 -30.70 -4.30
C ILE A 132 15.70 -31.25 -5.62
N ASN A 133 15.01 -30.45 -6.41
CA ASN A 133 14.63 -30.78 -7.79
C ASN A 133 15.68 -30.32 -8.78
N PHE A 134 15.83 -31.03 -9.87
CA PHE A 134 16.74 -30.69 -10.96
C PHE A 134 15.99 -30.04 -12.11
N ASN A 135 16.48 -28.90 -12.51
CA ASN A 135 15.98 -28.19 -13.71
C ASN A 135 16.85 -28.55 -14.95
N LYS A 136 18.07 -29.01 -14.70
CA LYS A 136 19.03 -29.49 -15.73
C LYS A 136 19.77 -30.73 -15.25
N PRO A 137 20.23 -31.58 -16.17
CA PRO A 137 21.11 -32.70 -15.83
C PRO A 137 22.37 -32.20 -15.12
N LEU A 138 22.69 -32.80 -13.98
CA LEU A 138 23.88 -32.45 -13.20
C LEU A 138 25.07 -33.33 -13.63
N GLU A 139 26.24 -32.72 -13.83
CA GLU A 139 27.45 -33.43 -14.19
C GLU A 139 28.26 -33.90 -12.96
N LYS A 140 28.92 -35.01 -13.10
CA LYS A 140 29.84 -35.52 -12.07
C LYS A 140 30.92 -34.49 -11.75
N GLY A 141 31.05 -34.14 -10.49
CA GLY A 141 32.03 -33.15 -10.02
C GLY A 141 31.47 -31.77 -9.80
N ASP A 142 30.26 -31.49 -10.29
CA ASP A 142 29.57 -30.22 -10.05
C ASP A 142 29.41 -29.93 -8.57
N LYS A 143 29.53 -28.66 -8.23
CA LYS A 143 29.37 -28.18 -6.88
C LYS A 143 28.44 -26.97 -6.89
N TYR A 144 27.42 -27.04 -6.07
CA TYR A 144 26.44 -25.99 -5.90
C TYR A 144 26.44 -25.46 -4.47
N ARG A 145 26.07 -24.22 -4.31
CA ARG A 145 25.81 -23.59 -3.04
C ARG A 145 24.47 -22.89 -3.11
N VAL A 146 23.61 -23.20 -2.16
CA VAL A 146 22.34 -22.47 -1.98
C VAL A 146 22.39 -21.80 -0.61
N VAL A 147 22.00 -20.55 -0.58
CA VAL A 147 21.85 -19.77 0.65
C VAL A 147 20.40 -19.35 0.75
N THR A 148 19.69 -19.87 1.76
CA THR A 148 18.31 -19.50 2.04
C THR A 148 18.28 -18.61 3.27
N MET A 149 17.74 -17.43 3.12
CA MET A 149 17.67 -16.41 4.17
C MET A 149 16.23 -16.28 4.71
N PRO A 150 16.05 -15.98 6.00
CA PRO A 150 14.74 -15.52 6.49
C PRO A 150 14.28 -14.28 5.71
N MET A 151 12.95 -14.06 5.66
CA MET A 151 12.36 -12.96 4.88
C MET A 151 12.94 -11.59 5.27
N LEU A 152 12.93 -11.24 6.55
CA LEU A 152 13.42 -9.93 6.99
C LEU A 152 14.88 -9.66 6.65
N PRO A 153 15.86 -10.54 6.94
CA PRO A 153 17.23 -10.39 6.47
C PRO A 153 17.39 -10.33 4.95
N ALA A 154 16.54 -11.04 4.20
CA ALA A 154 16.55 -10.96 2.74
C ALA A 154 16.10 -9.58 2.28
N VAL A 155 14.99 -9.07 2.79
CA VAL A 155 14.48 -7.71 2.50
C VAL A 155 15.50 -6.66 2.91
N ASP A 156 16.06 -6.72 4.12
CA ASP A 156 17.07 -5.75 4.59
C ASP A 156 18.31 -5.72 3.67
N LYS A 157 18.72 -6.86 3.15
CA LYS A 157 19.82 -6.94 2.18
C LYS A 157 19.49 -6.16 0.91
N TYR A 158 18.28 -6.31 0.35
CA TYR A 158 17.88 -5.59 -0.85
C TYR A 158 17.63 -4.11 -0.58
N THR A 159 17.04 -3.76 0.55
CA THR A 159 16.88 -2.35 0.99
C THR A 159 18.21 -1.60 1.00
N GLN A 160 19.29 -2.25 1.44
CA GLN A 160 20.62 -1.63 1.47
C GLN A 160 21.28 -1.49 0.08
N THR A 161 20.81 -2.23 -0.92
CA THR A 161 21.37 -2.19 -2.28
C THR A 161 20.60 -1.29 -3.23
N ILE A 162 19.39 -0.89 -2.87
CA ILE A 162 18.54 0.00 -3.64
C ILE A 162 18.74 1.43 -3.16
N ALA A 163 18.86 2.34 -4.10
CA ALA A 163 18.80 3.77 -3.87
C ALA A 163 17.73 4.36 -4.79
N ALA A 164 16.75 5.02 -4.23
CA ALA A 164 15.77 5.80 -4.95
C ALA A 164 15.90 7.28 -4.54
N SER A 165 15.90 8.17 -5.50
CA SER A 165 15.99 9.61 -5.26
C SER A 165 15.38 10.41 -6.40
N PRO A 166 14.85 11.61 -6.15
CA PRO A 166 14.45 12.51 -7.21
C PRO A 166 15.64 12.84 -8.14
N LEU A 167 15.41 12.93 -9.43
CA LEU A 167 16.46 13.29 -10.41
C LEU A 167 17.05 14.68 -10.13
N LYS A 168 16.20 15.62 -9.73
CA LYS A 168 16.53 16.98 -9.29
C LYS A 168 15.56 17.38 -8.18
N LYS A 169 15.93 18.39 -7.40
CA LYS A 169 15.17 18.84 -6.23
C LYS A 169 13.70 19.20 -6.51
N GLU A 170 13.38 19.61 -7.75
CA GLU A 170 12.02 20.01 -8.19
C GLU A 170 11.47 19.08 -9.30
N SER A 171 12.00 17.85 -9.39
CA SER A 171 11.65 16.93 -10.46
C SER A 171 10.67 15.86 -9.97
N ASN A 172 9.59 15.64 -10.71
CA ASN A 172 8.68 14.51 -10.51
C ASN A 172 9.24 13.18 -11.06
N VAL A 173 10.53 13.14 -11.40
CA VAL A 173 11.21 11.94 -11.91
C VAL A 173 12.02 11.34 -10.78
N ILE A 174 11.71 10.09 -10.41
CA ILE A 174 12.47 9.29 -9.46
C ILE A 174 13.44 8.39 -10.22
N VAL A 175 14.69 8.41 -9.80
CA VAL A 175 15.72 7.51 -10.30
C VAL A 175 15.90 6.38 -9.28
N ILE A 176 15.68 5.15 -9.72
CA ILE A 176 15.97 3.94 -8.92
C ILE A 176 17.26 3.33 -9.46
N SER A 177 18.18 3.04 -8.55
CA SER A 177 19.44 2.39 -8.87
C SER A 177 19.74 1.26 -7.89
N THR A 178 20.34 0.19 -8.40
CA THR A 178 20.79 -0.92 -7.57
C THR A 178 22.13 -1.43 -8.07
N SER A 179 22.91 -2.03 -7.16
CA SER A 179 24.22 -2.63 -7.48
C SER A 179 24.19 -4.12 -7.20
N THR A 180 24.50 -4.93 -8.22
CA THR A 180 24.51 -6.39 -8.12
C THR A 180 25.52 -7.02 -9.07
N ASP A 181 25.94 -8.26 -8.75
CA ASP A 181 26.74 -9.11 -9.61
C ASP A 181 25.94 -9.83 -10.73
N MET A 182 24.59 -9.68 -10.71
CA MET A 182 23.67 -10.31 -11.66
C MET A 182 22.73 -9.26 -12.28
N PRO A 183 23.07 -8.67 -13.45
CA PRO A 183 22.29 -7.58 -14.05
C PRO A 183 20.81 -7.93 -14.29
N GLN A 184 20.52 -9.16 -14.76
CA GLN A 184 19.15 -9.57 -15.01
C GLN A 184 18.30 -9.56 -13.73
N ARG A 185 18.89 -9.99 -12.60
CA ARG A 185 18.20 -9.94 -11.30
C ARG A 185 17.86 -8.50 -10.87
N ALA A 186 18.75 -7.55 -11.18
CA ALA A 186 18.48 -6.14 -10.91
C ALA A 186 17.32 -5.60 -11.74
N ILE A 187 17.30 -5.94 -13.04
CA ILE A 187 16.22 -5.53 -13.95
C ILE A 187 14.89 -6.08 -13.49
N ASP A 188 14.83 -7.39 -13.21
CA ASP A 188 13.59 -8.04 -12.77
C ASP A 188 13.13 -7.49 -11.42
N PHE A 189 14.09 -7.21 -10.50
CA PHE A 189 13.80 -6.61 -9.22
C PHE A 189 13.14 -5.23 -9.36
N ILE A 190 13.77 -4.33 -10.12
CA ILE A 190 13.25 -2.97 -10.32
C ILE A 190 11.89 -3.00 -11.04
N ASN A 191 11.72 -3.84 -12.05
CA ASN A 191 10.44 -3.97 -12.74
C ASN A 191 9.33 -4.44 -11.78
N LYS A 192 9.61 -5.45 -10.96
CA LYS A 192 8.64 -5.93 -9.96
C LYS A 192 8.35 -4.91 -8.85
N GLU A 193 9.35 -4.16 -8.43
CA GLU A 193 9.19 -3.05 -7.49
C GLU A 193 8.22 -2.00 -8.05
N ILE A 194 8.35 -1.67 -9.33
CA ILE A 194 7.43 -0.76 -10.02
C ILE A 194 6.02 -1.36 -10.14
N ASP A 195 5.93 -2.66 -10.48
CA ASP A 195 4.64 -3.35 -10.60
C ASP A 195 3.88 -3.32 -9.26
N PHE A 196 4.56 -3.66 -8.15
CA PHE A 196 3.94 -3.66 -6.83
C PHE A 196 3.63 -2.24 -6.33
N TYR A 197 4.47 -1.25 -6.63
CA TYR A 197 4.16 0.14 -6.36
C TYR A 197 2.88 0.59 -7.07
N ASN A 198 2.75 0.29 -8.36
CA ASN A 198 1.53 0.62 -9.12
C ASN A 198 0.30 -0.10 -8.58
N LEU A 199 0.45 -1.37 -8.18
CA LEU A 199 -0.63 -2.15 -7.58
C LEU A 199 -1.09 -1.56 -6.25
N ASP A 200 -0.15 -1.17 -5.38
CA ASP A 200 -0.43 -0.55 -4.08
C ASP A 200 -1.19 0.78 -4.26
N ALA A 201 -0.76 1.60 -5.22
CA ALA A 201 -1.46 2.85 -5.56
C ALA A 201 -2.91 2.62 -6.04
N VAL A 202 -3.15 1.54 -6.81
CA VAL A 202 -4.52 1.17 -7.23
C VAL A 202 -5.35 0.70 -6.04
N VAL A 203 -4.78 -0.11 -5.15
CA VAL A 203 -5.46 -0.58 -3.94
C VAL A 203 -5.87 0.59 -3.05
N ASP A 204 -4.98 1.55 -2.83
CA ASP A 204 -5.28 2.73 -2.03
C ASP A 204 -6.41 3.58 -2.62
N LYS A 205 -6.38 3.81 -3.94
CA LYS A 205 -7.46 4.51 -4.64
C LYS A 205 -8.80 3.78 -4.53
N ASN A 206 -8.79 2.45 -4.63
CA ASN A 206 -10.00 1.64 -4.48
C ASN A 206 -10.56 1.70 -3.05
N ILE A 207 -9.71 1.72 -2.03
CA ILE A 207 -10.14 1.88 -0.64
C ILE A 207 -10.81 3.25 -0.46
N MET A 208 -10.21 4.33 -0.96
CA MET A 208 -10.80 5.66 -0.90
C MET A 208 -12.15 5.73 -1.63
N ALA A 209 -12.21 5.18 -2.85
CA ALA A 209 -13.45 5.16 -3.64
C ALA A 209 -14.56 4.36 -2.95
N SER A 210 -14.23 3.21 -2.38
CA SER A 210 -15.18 2.35 -1.66
C SER A 210 -15.74 3.05 -0.41
N ASN A 211 -14.87 3.70 0.38
CA ASN A 211 -15.30 4.42 1.56
C ASN A 211 -16.18 5.65 1.19
N THR A 212 -15.81 6.35 0.11
CA THR A 212 -16.62 7.47 -0.40
C THR A 212 -17.98 6.98 -0.89
N ALA A 213 -18.04 5.85 -1.61
CA ALA A 213 -19.31 5.28 -2.06
C ALA A 213 -20.21 4.89 -0.89
N ALA A 214 -19.65 4.18 0.10
CA ALA A 214 -20.41 3.80 1.30
C ALA A 214 -20.94 5.01 2.07
N PHE A 215 -20.15 6.08 2.16
CA PHE A 215 -20.57 7.33 2.76
C PHE A 215 -21.72 7.99 1.99
N ILE A 216 -21.63 8.04 0.66
CA ILE A 216 -22.67 8.61 -0.21
C ILE A 216 -23.97 7.79 -0.08
N GLU A 217 -23.87 6.47 -0.07
CA GLU A 217 -25.06 5.59 0.11
C GLU A 217 -25.77 5.85 1.44
N GLU A 218 -25.01 5.94 2.53
CA GLU A 218 -25.59 6.25 3.83
C GLU A 218 -26.22 7.65 3.87
N ARG A 219 -25.58 8.62 3.23
CA ARG A 219 -26.13 9.99 3.16
C ARG A 219 -27.40 10.05 2.31
N LEU A 220 -27.46 9.34 1.19
CA LEU A 220 -28.66 9.24 0.37
C LEU A 220 -29.82 8.66 1.18
N ARG A 221 -29.58 7.59 1.94
CA ARG A 221 -30.59 6.98 2.80
C ARG A 221 -31.17 7.99 3.80
N LEU A 222 -30.31 8.78 4.45
CA LEU A 222 -30.76 9.82 5.40
C LEU A 222 -31.60 10.91 4.70
N ILE A 223 -31.14 11.36 3.52
CA ILE A 223 -31.88 12.38 2.75
C ILE A 223 -33.24 11.84 2.28
N GLU A 224 -33.33 10.58 1.86
CA GLU A 224 -34.58 9.94 1.49
C GLU A 224 -35.55 9.87 2.68
N GLU A 225 -35.07 9.56 3.87
CA GLU A 225 -35.91 9.57 5.11
C GLU A 225 -36.36 10.98 5.45
N GLU A 226 -35.51 11.99 5.38
CA GLU A 226 -35.87 13.40 5.62
C GLU A 226 -36.87 13.91 4.58
N LEU A 227 -36.69 13.55 3.30
CA LEU A 227 -37.61 13.92 2.23
C LEU A 227 -38.98 13.29 2.43
N ALA A 228 -39.02 11.98 2.72
CA ALA A 228 -40.28 11.29 2.99
C ALA A 228 -41.04 11.91 4.18
N ALA A 229 -40.32 12.30 5.26
CA ALA A 229 -40.90 12.99 6.38
C ALA A 229 -41.44 14.38 6.00
N ALA A 230 -40.68 15.12 5.18
CA ALA A 230 -41.12 16.46 4.70
C ALA A 230 -42.34 16.36 3.77
N GLU A 231 -42.37 15.38 2.85
CA GLU A 231 -43.53 15.12 1.98
C GLU A 231 -44.77 14.75 2.78
N SER A 232 -44.65 13.87 3.78
CA SER A 232 -45.74 13.50 4.67
C SER A 232 -46.29 14.70 5.47
N ASN A 233 -45.39 15.55 5.98
CA ASN A 233 -45.78 16.78 6.68
C ASN A 233 -46.50 17.76 5.74
N LEU A 234 -46.06 17.90 4.51
CA LEU A 234 -46.69 18.75 3.50
C LEU A 234 -48.06 18.22 3.11
N GLU A 235 -48.22 16.90 2.96
CA GLU A 235 -49.49 16.26 2.65
C GLU A 235 -50.49 16.50 3.79
N GLN A 236 -50.09 16.27 5.05
CA GLN A 236 -50.94 16.56 6.23
C GLN A 236 -51.30 18.04 6.34
N TYR A 237 -50.40 18.96 5.99
CA TYR A 237 -50.66 20.37 5.97
C TYR A 237 -51.73 20.75 4.94
N LYS A 238 -51.61 20.18 3.70
CA LYS A 238 -52.60 20.36 2.61
C LYS A 238 -53.97 19.83 3.00
N GLU A 239 -54.04 18.63 3.58
CA GLU A 239 -55.32 18.06 4.06
C GLU A 239 -55.99 18.91 5.16
N ARG A 240 -55.21 19.34 6.17
CA ARG A 240 -55.74 20.14 7.28
C ARG A 240 -56.27 21.52 6.87
N ASN A 241 -55.69 22.12 5.83
CA ASN A 241 -56.04 23.46 5.38
C ASN A 241 -56.92 23.47 4.12
N GLY A 242 -57.33 22.30 3.59
CA GLY A 242 -58.23 22.21 2.42
C GLY A 242 -57.65 22.81 1.17
N ILE A 243 -56.30 22.81 1.03
CA ILE A 243 -55.59 23.46 -0.07
C ILE A 243 -55.51 22.50 -1.25
N VAL A 244 -56.37 22.69 -2.26
CA VAL A 244 -56.43 21.85 -3.44
C VAL A 244 -55.53 22.39 -4.60
N ASP A 245 -55.28 23.69 -4.64
CA ASP A 245 -54.46 24.31 -5.70
C ASP A 245 -53.78 25.60 -5.21
N LEU A 246 -52.45 25.52 -5.02
CA LEU A 246 -51.60 26.64 -4.61
C LEU A 246 -50.79 27.24 -5.78
N ILE A 247 -51.07 26.78 -7.00
CA ILE A 247 -50.15 27.09 -8.13
C ILE A 247 -50.37 28.49 -8.68
N THR A 248 -51.58 29.06 -8.58
CA THR A 248 -51.90 30.29 -9.29
C THR A 248 -51.64 31.60 -8.49
N GLU A 249 -51.59 31.58 -7.16
CA GLU A 249 -51.25 32.76 -6.34
C GLU A 249 -49.76 32.81 -5.92
N ALA A 250 -49.12 31.65 -5.87
CA ALA A 250 -47.70 31.54 -5.48
C ALA A 250 -46.72 31.97 -6.59
N GLU A 251 -47.08 31.87 -7.87
CA GLU A 251 -46.19 32.25 -8.97
C GLU A 251 -45.82 33.72 -8.99
N ILE A 252 -46.67 34.61 -8.49
CA ILE A 252 -46.44 36.06 -8.46
C ILE A 252 -45.51 36.46 -7.29
N TYR A 253 -45.61 35.78 -6.13
CA TYR A 253 -44.73 36.02 -4.97
C TYR A 253 -43.42 35.25 -4.99
N LEU A 254 -43.31 34.23 -5.85
CA LEU A 254 -42.13 33.34 -5.93
C LEU A 254 -40.98 33.89 -6.76
N HIS A 255 -41.20 34.86 -7.63
CA HIS A 255 -40.17 35.32 -8.54
C HIS A 255 -39.09 36.19 -7.85
N GLU A 256 -39.42 36.93 -6.80
CA GLU A 256 -38.44 37.72 -6.03
C GLU A 256 -37.88 37.00 -4.81
N GLY A 257 -38.64 36.04 -4.25
CA GLY A 257 -38.20 35.26 -3.09
C GLY A 257 -37.38 34.00 -3.45
N SER A 258 -37.35 33.60 -4.72
CA SER A 258 -36.73 32.31 -5.15
C SER A 258 -35.23 32.31 -5.06
N GLU A 259 -34.57 33.43 -5.39
CA GLU A 259 -33.12 33.56 -5.35
C GLU A 259 -32.55 33.47 -3.92
N TYR A 260 -33.18 34.18 -2.98
CA TYR A 260 -32.77 34.10 -1.56
C TYR A 260 -33.08 32.74 -0.93
N LYS A 261 -34.20 32.12 -1.34
CA LYS A 261 -34.53 30.75 -0.90
C LYS A 261 -33.57 29.72 -1.44
N LYS A 262 -33.15 29.85 -2.71
CA LYS A 262 -32.16 28.99 -3.34
C LYS A 262 -30.82 29.09 -2.64
N GLN A 263 -30.35 30.31 -2.38
CA GLN A 263 -29.14 30.57 -1.61
C GLN A 263 -29.20 30.02 -0.19
N ALA A 264 -30.38 30.20 0.49
CA ALA A 264 -30.58 29.65 1.83
C ALA A 264 -30.51 28.13 1.85
N VAL A 265 -31.15 27.44 0.91
CA VAL A 265 -31.07 25.97 0.75
C VAL A 265 -29.66 25.50 0.44
N GLU A 266 -28.91 26.23 -0.39
CA GLU A 266 -27.51 25.94 -0.72
C GLU A 266 -26.63 26.06 0.53
N ILE A 267 -26.76 27.16 1.29
CA ILE A 267 -26.03 27.35 2.56
C ILE A 267 -26.43 26.30 3.59
N GLU A 268 -27.73 25.98 3.73
CA GLU A 268 -28.20 24.94 4.63
C GLU A 268 -27.66 23.57 4.26
N THR A 269 -27.60 23.27 2.97
CA THR A 269 -26.98 22.03 2.46
C THR A 269 -25.50 21.96 2.82
N GLN A 270 -24.74 23.04 2.59
CA GLN A 270 -23.33 23.13 2.97
C GLN A 270 -23.16 22.97 4.49
N LEU A 271 -23.98 23.64 5.29
CA LEU A 271 -23.95 23.54 6.75
C LEU A 271 -24.20 22.09 7.23
N ASN A 272 -25.18 21.41 6.64
CA ASN A 272 -25.50 20.02 6.98
C ASN A 272 -24.37 19.07 6.60
N LEU A 273 -23.71 19.27 5.44
CA LEU A 273 -22.54 18.50 5.02
C LEU A 273 -21.37 18.67 6.00
N VAL A 274 -21.08 19.91 6.39
CA VAL A 274 -20.01 20.24 7.33
C VAL A 274 -20.30 19.65 8.72
N LYS A 275 -21.52 19.76 9.22
CA LYS A 275 -21.95 19.15 10.49
C LYS A 275 -21.79 17.64 10.47
N TYR A 276 -22.20 17.00 9.38
CA TYR A 276 -22.08 15.56 9.25
C TYR A 276 -20.61 15.09 9.27
N ILE A 277 -19.70 15.82 8.60
CA ILE A 277 -18.26 15.53 8.72
C ILE A 277 -17.79 15.70 10.16
N GLY A 278 -18.26 16.74 10.85
CA GLY A 278 -17.95 16.95 12.26
C GLY A 278 -18.36 15.76 13.14
N GLU A 279 -19.58 15.27 12.94
CA GLU A 279 -20.09 14.09 13.64
C GLU A 279 -19.28 12.83 13.28
N TYR A 280 -19.02 12.60 11.99
CA TYR A 280 -18.21 11.47 11.51
C TYR A 280 -16.80 11.48 12.11
N VAL A 281 -16.15 12.64 12.11
CA VAL A 281 -14.80 12.80 12.66
C VAL A 281 -14.81 12.73 14.19
N SER A 282 -15.87 13.17 14.86
CA SER A 282 -15.98 13.11 16.33
C SER A 282 -16.25 11.72 16.86
N ASP A 283 -16.81 10.82 16.05
CA ASP A 283 -17.08 9.46 16.44
C ASP A 283 -15.78 8.65 16.61
N GLU A 284 -15.59 8.11 17.80
CA GLU A 284 -14.44 7.27 18.15
C GLU A 284 -14.34 5.98 17.31
N THR A 285 -15.48 5.48 16.81
CA THR A 285 -15.50 4.28 15.96
C THR A 285 -14.81 4.52 14.62
N ASN A 286 -14.82 5.77 14.14
CA ASN A 286 -14.23 6.19 12.88
C ASN A 286 -12.76 6.67 12.98
N LYS A 287 -12.12 6.50 14.15
CA LYS A 287 -10.77 7.00 14.42
C LYS A 287 -9.69 6.53 13.44
N ASN A 288 -9.87 5.35 12.86
CA ASN A 288 -8.94 4.76 11.89
C ASN A 288 -9.58 4.62 10.49
N SER A 289 -10.62 5.38 10.21
CA SER A 289 -11.31 5.37 8.93
C SER A 289 -10.95 6.59 8.11
N LEU A 290 -10.87 6.42 6.79
CA LEU A 290 -10.67 7.54 5.87
C LEU A 290 -11.89 8.44 5.87
N ILE A 291 -11.67 9.74 5.96
CA ILE A 291 -12.73 10.74 5.82
C ILE A 291 -13.05 10.85 4.34
N PRO A 292 -14.34 10.75 3.94
CA PRO A 292 -14.73 10.91 2.54
C PRO A 292 -14.26 12.24 1.98
N ALA A 293 -13.58 12.20 0.83
CA ALA A 293 -13.16 13.39 0.08
C ALA A 293 -14.17 13.68 -1.04
N ASN A 294 -14.26 14.91 -1.51
CA ASN A 294 -15.12 15.33 -2.61
C ASN A 294 -16.64 15.32 -2.33
N LEU A 295 -17.04 15.76 -1.16
CA LEU A 295 -18.45 15.84 -0.77
C LEU A 295 -19.17 17.11 -1.25
N GLY A 296 -18.55 17.90 -2.11
CA GLY A 296 -19.12 19.18 -2.55
C GLY A 296 -19.00 20.30 -1.50
N ILE A 297 -18.08 20.16 -0.54
CA ILE A 297 -17.74 21.21 0.41
C ILE A 297 -16.92 22.27 -0.32
N GLU A 298 -17.30 23.53 -0.16
CA GLU A 298 -16.63 24.66 -0.81
C GLU A 298 -15.51 25.29 0.04
N ASP A 299 -15.31 24.81 1.28
CA ASP A 299 -14.24 25.32 2.16
C ASP A 299 -12.88 24.68 1.82
N PRO A 300 -11.95 25.46 1.23
CA PRO A 300 -10.62 24.96 0.86
C PRO A 300 -9.77 24.53 2.05
N ALA A 301 -9.95 25.17 3.22
CA ALA A 301 -9.17 24.85 4.40
C ALA A 301 -9.56 23.47 4.95
N LEU A 302 -10.86 23.20 5.02
CA LEU A 302 -11.38 21.92 5.46
C LEU A 302 -10.98 20.80 4.49
N ILE A 303 -11.06 21.03 3.18
CA ILE A 303 -10.63 20.07 2.15
C ILE A 303 -9.14 19.73 2.31
N ALA A 304 -8.29 20.72 2.55
CA ALA A 304 -6.85 20.51 2.74
C ALA A 304 -6.57 19.65 3.99
N LEU A 305 -7.22 19.95 5.11
CA LEU A 305 -7.08 19.20 6.36
C LEU A 305 -7.54 17.73 6.21
N VAL A 306 -8.67 17.50 5.54
CA VAL A 306 -9.19 16.16 5.26
C VAL A 306 -8.23 15.38 4.36
N THR A 307 -7.68 16.02 3.36
CA THR A 307 -6.71 15.39 2.44
C THR A 307 -5.43 15.00 3.19
N GLU A 308 -4.89 15.89 4.01
CA GLU A 308 -3.70 15.62 4.81
C GLU A 308 -3.93 14.47 5.82
N TYR A 309 -5.08 14.46 6.49
CA TYR A 309 -5.47 13.38 7.38
C TYR A 309 -5.52 12.03 6.65
N ASN A 310 -6.20 11.97 5.49
CA ASN A 310 -6.32 10.74 4.71
C ASN A 310 -4.96 10.23 4.23
N GLN A 311 -4.08 11.10 3.74
CA GLN A 311 -2.72 10.72 3.34
C GLN A 311 -1.91 10.15 4.51
N LEU A 312 -1.96 10.82 5.66
CA LEU A 312 -1.24 10.36 6.85
C LEU A 312 -1.79 9.02 7.36
N LEU A 313 -3.10 8.82 7.31
CA LEU A 313 -3.74 7.56 7.70
C LEU A 313 -3.36 6.41 6.77
N LEU A 314 -3.34 6.63 5.45
CA LEU A 314 -2.87 5.64 4.49
C LEU A 314 -1.41 5.26 4.74
N ASN A 315 -0.54 6.24 4.98
CA ASN A 315 0.86 5.99 5.31
C ASN A 315 1.00 5.19 6.62
N ARG A 316 0.21 5.53 7.63
CA ARG A 316 0.17 4.77 8.88
C ARG A 316 -0.26 3.31 8.65
N MET A 317 -1.28 3.07 7.85
CA MET A 317 -1.74 1.73 7.49
C MET A 317 -0.64 0.91 6.79
N ARG A 318 0.14 1.53 5.89
CA ARG A 318 1.30 0.89 5.23
C ARG A 318 2.39 0.53 6.24
N VAL A 319 2.77 1.47 7.09
CA VAL A 319 3.80 1.22 8.12
C VAL A 319 3.33 0.13 9.09
N GLN A 320 2.05 0.09 9.45
CA GLN A 320 1.48 -0.92 10.35
C GLN A 320 1.57 -2.34 9.79
N ARG A 321 1.45 -2.53 8.46
CA ARG A 321 1.59 -3.86 7.84
C ARG A 321 2.99 -4.46 7.99
N THR A 322 4.02 -3.64 8.14
CA THR A 322 5.43 -4.05 8.17
C THR A 322 6.12 -3.86 9.52
N ALA A 323 5.53 -3.07 10.40
CA ALA A 323 6.11 -2.72 11.70
C ALA A 323 5.71 -3.71 12.80
N THR A 324 6.62 -3.92 13.75
CA THR A 324 6.29 -4.56 15.03
C THR A 324 5.40 -3.64 15.87
N THR A 325 4.58 -4.24 16.73
CA THR A 325 3.51 -3.60 17.53
C THR A 325 3.96 -2.36 18.35
N ASN A 326 5.26 -2.19 18.62
CA ASN A 326 5.84 -1.08 19.40
C ASN A 326 6.76 -0.18 18.55
N ASN A 327 6.40 0.11 17.31
CA ASN A 327 7.21 1.01 16.49
C ASN A 327 6.96 2.48 16.91
N PRO A 328 7.99 3.24 17.30
CA PRO A 328 7.84 4.65 17.71
C PRO A 328 7.30 5.54 16.58
N VAL A 329 7.52 5.17 15.31
CA VAL A 329 6.99 5.89 14.15
C VAL A 329 5.46 5.83 14.12
N LEU A 330 4.86 4.66 14.43
CA LEU A 330 3.40 4.53 14.51
C LEU A 330 2.81 5.44 15.59
N SER A 331 3.43 5.47 16.78
CA SER A 331 2.98 6.34 17.85
C SER A 331 3.06 7.82 17.48
N GLN A 332 4.07 8.22 16.74
CA GLN A 332 4.21 9.60 16.24
C GLN A 332 3.13 9.92 15.21
N MET A 333 2.85 9.01 14.28
CA MET A 333 1.76 9.16 13.30
C MET A 333 0.39 9.24 14.00
N ASP A 334 0.15 8.44 15.03
CA ASP A 334 -1.08 8.48 15.81
C ASP A 334 -1.31 9.83 16.49
N LEU A 335 -0.24 10.45 17.01
CA LEU A 335 -0.30 11.80 17.57
C LEU A 335 -0.60 12.85 16.49
N GLN A 336 0.02 12.76 15.33
CA GLN A 336 -0.24 13.67 14.21
C GLN A 336 -1.67 13.55 13.70
N LEU A 337 -2.20 12.32 13.57
CA LEU A 337 -3.59 12.06 13.18
C LEU A 337 -4.57 12.65 14.21
N ALA A 338 -4.27 12.53 15.49
CA ALA A 338 -5.11 13.13 16.54
C ALA A 338 -5.15 14.67 16.44
N VAL A 339 -4.00 15.31 16.18
CA VAL A 339 -3.94 16.77 15.99
C VAL A 339 -4.69 17.21 14.74
N LEU A 340 -4.55 16.51 13.62
CA LEU A 340 -5.29 16.82 12.40
C LEU A 340 -6.78 16.66 12.59
N ARG A 341 -7.23 15.61 13.31
CA ARG A 341 -8.63 15.39 13.65
C ARG A 341 -9.20 16.54 14.49
N GLU A 342 -8.46 17.01 15.48
CA GLU A 342 -8.84 18.15 16.31
C GLU A 342 -8.90 19.45 15.48
N ASN A 343 -7.96 19.65 14.57
CA ASN A 343 -7.97 20.79 13.66
C ASN A 343 -9.18 20.76 12.70
N ILE A 344 -9.56 19.59 12.19
CA ILE A 344 -10.77 19.41 11.36
C ILE A 344 -12.02 19.78 12.19
N ILE A 345 -12.16 19.26 13.40
CA ILE A 345 -13.29 19.56 14.29
C ILE A 345 -13.33 21.07 14.61
N SER A 346 -12.19 21.67 14.87
CA SER A 346 -12.09 23.10 15.15
C SER A 346 -12.39 23.98 13.93
N SER A 347 -12.12 23.51 12.73
CA SER A 347 -12.45 24.22 11.48
C SER A 347 -13.95 24.17 11.15
N ILE A 348 -14.67 23.19 11.72
CA ILE A 348 -16.12 22.98 11.51
C ILE A 348 -16.96 23.83 12.49
N ASN A 349 -16.43 24.12 13.68
CA ASN A 349 -17.12 24.89 14.74
C ASN A 349 -16.89 26.39 14.59
#